data_9645b58a50d4bac562811a3729b37dff
#
_entry.id   9645b58a50d4bac562811a3729b37dff
#
_cell.length_a   1.000
_cell.length_b   1.000
_cell.length_c   1.000
_cell.angle_alpha   90.00
_cell.angle_beta   90.00
_cell.angle_gamma   90.00
#
_symmetry.space_group_name_H-M   'P 1'
#
loop_
_entity.id
_entity.type
_entity.pdbx_description
1 polymer ?
#
loop_
_entity_poly.entity_id
_entity_poly.type
_entity_poly.pdbx_seq_one_letter_code
_entity_poly.pdbx_strand_id
1 'polypeptide(L)'
;MNKTTNDFEKLFEFNKITLSLNKVIERNSWDQEAIMPSGALADRAEEQASLMIIAHKRQTSNEFSDLLDSVKTEGLSKTQLRQVSLMRKELIRALKVPNELIGAIGKETTLAHSVWIDARKDNDFEQFLPQFKKVLNLRREEADAIRQDTDLSRYDALLQDYEPDLKSDYIDNIFDTLRPVLVDLRSRVLDRPPAPEITGYFPIDKQRELCNEVAETFGYDFSRGRIDTAVHPFCSGTGNDVRITTRFDENDPLGSIYSTIHEVGHALYEQNIDPIYSFSNIGRGVSMGVHESQSRILENQLGRSESLADWLFKKFFDYFGDFGCKDSTSFYKSINSVKNGFIRTESDELQYNLHVLLRYRLEKWLIDGDLNANDLEHVWNEEFEKDFGLVIEKPSDGILQDVHWSEGLFGYFPTYSLGNVYAGCLFEAMQIQMPALNENLNSGDLTEAIAWLANSVQKHGSLYSPVDLIQNACGFDITAEPLISYIEKKFSSTYNLN
;
A
#
# COMPACT_ATOMS: atom_id res chain seq x y z
N MET A 1 30.37 18.83 24.63
CA MET A 1 29.02 18.65 24.05
C MET A 1 28.15 19.83 24.42
N ASN A 2 27.45 20.42 23.49
CA ASN A 2 26.52 21.52 23.76
C ASN A 2 25.30 20.96 24.51
N LYS A 3 24.69 21.70 25.44
CA LYS A 3 23.52 21.23 26.24
C LYS A 3 22.39 20.72 25.36
N THR A 4 22.14 21.38 24.23
CA THR A 4 21.13 21.03 23.23
C THR A 4 21.36 19.64 22.60
N THR A 5 22.59 19.29 22.28
CA THR A 5 22.97 17.97 21.77
C THR A 5 22.71 16.87 22.81
N ASN A 6 22.97 17.15 24.08
CA ASN A 6 22.75 16.20 25.18
C ASN A 6 21.25 15.91 25.41
N ASP A 7 20.38 16.92 25.30
CA ASP A 7 18.92 16.74 25.49
C ASP A 7 18.28 16.00 24.31
N PHE A 8 18.72 16.27 23.06
CA PHE A 8 18.33 15.46 21.90
C PHE A 8 18.76 13.99 22.01
N GLU A 9 19.99 13.72 22.48
CA GLU A 9 20.49 12.36 22.67
C GLU A 9 19.66 11.57 23.70
N LYS A 10 19.25 12.20 24.82
CA LYS A 10 18.37 11.57 25.81
C LYS A 10 16.98 11.24 25.20
N LEU A 11 16.39 12.16 24.46
CA LEU A 11 15.14 11.95 23.77
C LEU A 11 15.26 10.80 22.77
N PHE A 12 16.33 10.79 21.97
CA PHE A 12 16.60 9.74 20.98
C PHE A 12 16.71 8.36 21.63
N GLU A 13 17.52 8.21 22.70
CA GLU A 13 17.69 6.92 23.39
C GLU A 13 16.38 6.46 24.07
N PHE A 14 15.57 7.38 24.60
CA PHE A 14 14.24 7.04 25.12
C PHE A 14 13.34 6.48 24.01
N ASN A 15 13.24 7.18 22.88
CA ASN A 15 12.38 6.80 21.77
C ASN A 15 12.84 5.52 21.06
N LYS A 16 14.16 5.30 20.95
CA LYS A 16 14.75 4.08 20.39
C LYS A 16 14.24 2.79 21.07
N ILE A 17 14.02 2.83 22.39
CA ILE A 17 13.45 1.68 23.11
C ILE A 17 11.99 1.45 22.65
N THR A 18 11.20 2.51 22.50
CA THR A 18 9.81 2.41 21.99
C THR A 18 9.78 1.85 20.57
N LEU A 19 10.63 2.33 19.68
CA LEU A 19 10.75 1.80 18.32
C LEU A 19 11.23 0.34 18.29
N SER A 20 12.10 -0.06 19.22
CA SER A 20 12.55 -1.44 19.35
C SER A 20 11.38 -2.37 19.77
N LEU A 21 10.51 -1.91 20.67
CA LEU A 21 9.29 -2.65 21.05
C LEU A 21 8.35 -2.79 19.85
N ASN A 22 8.14 -1.72 19.07
CA ASN A 22 7.30 -1.76 17.88
C ASN A 22 7.81 -2.78 16.85
N LYS A 23 9.13 -2.86 16.63
CA LYS A 23 9.74 -3.89 15.75
C LYS A 23 9.51 -5.32 16.26
N VAL A 24 9.44 -5.54 17.57
CA VAL A 24 9.08 -6.86 18.13
C VAL A 24 7.61 -7.17 17.90
N ILE A 25 6.71 -6.20 18.10
CA ILE A 25 5.27 -6.32 17.84
C ILE A 25 5.05 -6.69 16.38
N GLU A 26 5.66 -5.97 15.46
CA GLU A 26 5.57 -6.21 14.01
C GLU A 26 6.04 -7.62 13.61
N ARG A 27 7.18 -8.06 14.17
CA ARG A 27 7.69 -9.41 13.94
C ARG A 27 6.78 -10.49 14.50
N ASN A 28 6.14 -10.27 15.64
CA ASN A 28 5.14 -11.18 16.19
C ASN A 28 3.89 -11.25 15.30
N SER A 29 3.47 -10.13 14.70
CA SER A 29 2.37 -10.10 13.74
C SER A 29 2.72 -10.92 12.47
N TRP A 30 3.94 -10.75 11.94
CA TRP A 30 4.41 -11.57 10.82
C TRP A 30 4.44 -13.07 11.17
N ASP A 31 4.96 -13.43 12.34
CA ASP A 31 5.03 -14.81 12.81
C ASP A 31 3.64 -15.45 12.92
N GLN A 32 2.66 -14.68 13.43
CA GLN A 32 1.26 -15.12 13.54
C GLN A 32 0.66 -15.51 12.19
N GLU A 33 0.90 -14.71 11.15
CA GLU A 33 0.32 -14.92 9.81
C GLU A 33 1.07 -15.98 8.99
N ALA A 34 2.38 -16.19 9.26
CA ALA A 34 3.23 -17.00 8.39
C ALA A 34 3.56 -18.41 8.96
N ILE A 35 3.96 -18.51 10.21
CA ILE A 35 4.56 -19.75 10.74
C ILE A 35 4.09 -20.16 12.15
N MET A 36 3.32 -19.35 12.84
CA MET A 36 2.88 -19.63 14.20
C MET A 36 2.01 -20.90 14.26
N PRO A 37 2.25 -21.84 15.20
CA PRO A 37 1.35 -22.95 15.42
C PRO A 37 -0.06 -22.47 15.81
N SER A 38 -1.10 -23.07 15.23
CA SER A 38 -2.50 -22.66 15.46
C SER A 38 -2.93 -22.71 16.93
N GLY A 39 -2.32 -23.58 17.72
CA GLY A 39 -2.59 -23.66 19.17
C GLY A 39 -2.04 -22.50 20.00
N ALA A 40 -1.14 -21.67 19.45
CA ALA A 40 -0.51 -20.56 20.15
C ALA A 40 -1.31 -19.23 20.09
N LEU A 41 -2.49 -19.21 19.44
CA LEU A 41 -3.22 -17.98 19.14
C LEU A 41 -3.58 -17.19 20.43
N ALA A 42 -4.03 -17.87 21.49
CA ALA A 42 -4.40 -17.22 22.75
C ALA A 42 -3.19 -16.60 23.46
N ASP A 43 -2.07 -17.31 23.49
CA ASP A 43 -0.82 -16.82 24.09
C ASP A 43 -0.27 -15.63 23.31
N ARG A 44 -0.29 -15.70 21.97
CA ARG A 44 0.14 -14.62 21.09
C ARG A 44 -0.71 -13.35 21.28
N ALA A 45 -2.03 -13.49 21.42
CA ALA A 45 -2.91 -12.35 21.67
C ALA A 45 -2.55 -11.62 22.96
N GLU A 46 -2.24 -12.36 24.04
CA GLU A 46 -1.82 -11.79 25.32
C GLU A 46 -0.43 -11.14 25.24
N GLU A 47 0.52 -11.78 24.56
CA GLU A 47 1.86 -11.22 24.31
C GLU A 47 1.77 -9.89 23.53
N GLN A 48 1.01 -9.86 22.43
CA GLN A 48 0.82 -8.68 21.61
C GLN A 48 0.18 -7.55 22.41
N ALA A 49 -0.93 -7.83 23.12
CA ALA A 49 -1.61 -6.85 23.95
C ALA A 49 -0.66 -6.25 25.00
N SER A 50 0.13 -7.08 25.67
CA SER A 50 1.10 -6.63 26.68
C SER A 50 2.17 -5.71 26.10
N LEU A 51 2.76 -6.06 24.94
CA LEU A 51 3.77 -5.26 24.27
C LEU A 51 3.19 -3.92 23.77
N MET A 52 1.98 -3.94 23.18
CA MET A 52 1.29 -2.74 22.71
C MET A 52 0.99 -1.77 23.87
N ILE A 53 0.53 -2.27 25.01
CA ILE A 53 0.29 -1.47 26.23
C ILE A 53 1.58 -0.81 26.70
N ILE A 54 2.70 -1.54 26.73
CA ILE A 54 4.00 -1.01 27.15
C ILE A 54 4.47 0.08 26.19
N ALA A 55 4.41 -0.17 24.86
CA ALA A 55 4.80 0.79 23.84
C ALA A 55 3.96 2.07 23.92
N HIS A 56 2.63 1.94 24.01
CA HIS A 56 1.71 3.08 24.12
C HIS A 56 1.96 3.90 25.41
N LYS A 57 2.10 3.25 26.57
CA LYS A 57 2.42 3.95 27.83
C LYS A 57 3.72 4.72 27.75
N ARG A 58 4.73 4.20 27.06
CA ARG A 58 5.98 4.93 26.86
C ARG A 58 5.79 6.13 25.96
N GLN A 59 5.09 5.96 24.84
CA GLN A 59 4.86 7.01 23.85
C GLN A 59 4.02 8.18 24.41
N THR A 60 3.11 7.91 25.35
CA THR A 60 2.21 8.91 25.95
C THR A 60 2.63 9.34 27.37
N SER A 61 3.85 8.95 27.82
CA SER A 61 4.33 9.28 29.16
C SER A 61 4.70 10.75 29.31
N ASN A 62 4.55 11.29 30.52
CA ASN A 62 5.04 12.62 30.86
C ASN A 62 6.55 12.71 30.63
N GLU A 63 7.34 11.65 30.91
CA GLU A 63 8.77 11.60 30.66
C GLU A 63 9.09 11.87 29.19
N PHE A 64 8.36 11.25 28.25
CA PHE A 64 8.55 11.49 26.82
C PHE A 64 8.17 12.91 26.41
N SER A 65 7.06 13.42 26.92
CA SER A 65 6.62 14.80 26.68
C SER A 65 7.64 15.82 27.21
N ASP A 66 8.11 15.64 28.46
CA ASP A 66 9.08 16.52 29.10
C ASP A 66 10.45 16.51 28.35
N LEU A 67 10.90 15.33 27.90
CA LEU A 67 12.09 15.20 27.08
C LEU A 67 11.94 15.95 25.77
N LEU A 68 10.80 15.76 25.08
CA LEU A 68 10.51 16.40 23.80
C LEU A 68 10.45 17.94 23.91
N ASP A 69 9.89 18.45 25.01
CA ASP A 69 9.81 19.90 25.28
C ASP A 69 11.13 20.51 25.75
N SER A 70 12.04 19.70 26.33
CA SER A 70 13.37 20.14 26.74
C SER A 70 14.31 20.39 25.56
N VAL A 71 14.05 19.78 24.39
CA VAL A 71 14.92 19.90 23.22
C VAL A 71 14.75 21.27 22.57
N LYS A 72 15.83 22.06 22.62
CA LYS A 72 15.91 23.32 21.86
C LYS A 72 16.25 23.03 20.41
N THR A 73 15.58 23.71 19.48
CA THR A 73 15.77 23.52 18.04
C THR A 73 17.02 24.20 17.49
N GLU A 74 17.52 25.24 18.19
CA GLU A 74 18.71 25.96 17.75
C GLU A 74 19.94 25.06 17.80
N GLY A 75 20.64 24.94 16.68
CA GLY A 75 21.86 24.14 16.54
C GLY A 75 21.64 22.67 16.22
N LEU A 76 20.40 22.21 16.05
CA LEU A 76 20.10 20.88 15.53
C LEU A 76 20.29 20.83 14.01
N SER A 77 20.74 19.69 13.49
CA SER A 77 20.77 19.40 12.05
C SER A 77 19.36 19.27 11.48
N LYS A 78 19.19 19.36 10.14
CA LYS A 78 17.91 19.13 9.47
C LYS A 78 17.31 17.76 9.82
N THR A 79 18.13 16.73 9.89
CA THR A 79 17.72 15.36 10.27
C THR A 79 17.20 15.30 11.70
N GLN A 80 17.89 15.93 12.66
CA GLN A 80 17.44 15.97 14.05
C GLN A 80 16.14 16.77 14.21
N LEU A 81 16.01 17.91 13.51
CA LEU A 81 14.77 18.68 13.48
C LEU A 81 13.59 17.84 12.94
N ARG A 82 13.82 17.08 11.87
CA ARG A 82 12.79 16.19 11.31
C ARG A 82 12.39 15.09 12.30
N GLN A 83 13.35 14.48 12.99
CA GLN A 83 13.06 13.47 14.03
C GLN A 83 12.19 14.05 15.16
N VAL A 84 12.57 15.22 15.69
CA VAL A 84 11.80 15.92 16.73
C VAL A 84 10.38 16.24 16.23
N SER A 85 10.24 16.69 14.98
CA SER A 85 8.95 17.00 14.38
C SER A 85 8.08 15.76 14.28
N LEU A 86 8.61 14.61 13.82
CA LEU A 86 7.89 13.35 13.70
C LEU A 86 7.43 12.84 15.07
N MET A 87 8.34 12.82 16.07
CA MET A 87 8.01 12.42 17.45
C MET A 87 6.89 13.31 18.03
N ARG A 88 6.94 14.62 17.78
CA ARG A 88 5.92 15.57 18.26
C ARG A 88 4.56 15.32 17.59
N LYS A 89 4.54 15.08 16.28
CA LYS A 89 3.30 14.72 15.56
C LYS A 89 2.67 13.44 16.13
N GLU A 90 3.46 12.40 16.35
CA GLU A 90 3.00 11.14 16.93
C GLU A 90 2.47 11.30 18.35
N LEU A 91 3.17 12.07 19.20
CA LEU A 91 2.71 12.34 20.56
C LEU A 91 1.38 13.11 20.55
N ILE A 92 1.29 14.20 19.78
CA ILE A 92 0.06 14.99 19.68
C ILE A 92 -1.10 14.12 19.20
N ARG A 93 -0.88 13.30 18.17
CA ARG A 93 -1.91 12.38 17.64
C ARG A 93 -2.38 11.39 18.71
N ALA A 94 -1.44 10.80 19.46
CA ALA A 94 -1.75 9.83 20.51
C ALA A 94 -2.50 10.46 21.70
N LEU A 95 -2.25 11.74 22.01
CA LEU A 95 -2.88 12.44 23.14
C LEU A 95 -4.26 13.03 22.78
N LYS A 96 -4.53 13.29 21.49
CA LYS A 96 -5.82 13.89 21.07
C LYS A 96 -7.00 12.93 21.18
N VAL A 97 -6.79 11.63 21.06
CA VAL A 97 -7.86 10.64 21.09
C VAL A 97 -8.00 10.06 22.49
N PRO A 98 -9.17 10.18 23.16
CA PRO A 98 -9.38 9.63 24.48
C PRO A 98 -9.20 8.10 24.52
N ASN A 99 -8.63 7.58 25.61
CA ASN A 99 -8.39 6.14 25.76
C ASN A 99 -9.68 5.31 25.68
N GLU A 100 -10.80 5.85 26.19
CA GLU A 100 -12.12 5.23 26.13
C GLU A 100 -12.58 5.07 24.68
N LEU A 101 -12.31 6.06 23.83
CA LEU A 101 -12.65 6.02 22.40
C LEU A 101 -11.77 5.00 21.66
N ILE A 102 -10.47 4.96 21.94
CA ILE A 102 -9.56 3.93 21.37
C ILE A 102 -10.06 2.53 21.74
N GLY A 103 -10.42 2.32 23.01
CA GLY A 103 -10.97 1.04 23.48
C GLY A 103 -12.30 0.66 22.82
N ALA A 104 -13.18 1.66 22.61
CA ALA A 104 -14.46 1.45 21.94
C ALA A 104 -14.26 1.08 20.45
N ILE A 105 -13.37 1.78 19.75
CA ILE A 105 -13.00 1.49 18.34
C ILE A 105 -12.48 0.05 18.24
N GLY A 106 -11.49 -0.33 19.04
CA GLY A 106 -10.92 -1.68 18.98
C GLY A 106 -11.95 -2.79 19.24
N LYS A 107 -12.87 -2.58 20.21
CA LYS A 107 -13.95 -3.52 20.46
C LYS A 107 -14.94 -3.62 19.29
N GLU A 108 -15.43 -2.49 18.79
CA GLU A 108 -16.47 -2.49 17.77
C GLU A 108 -15.93 -2.92 16.39
N THR A 109 -14.65 -2.66 16.06
CA THR A 109 -14.03 -3.18 14.84
C THR A 109 -13.85 -4.70 14.89
N THR A 110 -13.43 -5.26 16.03
CA THR A 110 -13.35 -6.72 16.21
C THR A 110 -14.71 -7.40 15.99
N LEU A 111 -15.79 -6.83 16.54
CA LEU A 111 -17.14 -7.32 16.32
C LEU A 111 -17.59 -7.14 14.86
N ALA A 112 -17.27 -5.99 14.27
CA ALA A 112 -17.63 -5.67 12.90
C ALA A 112 -16.99 -6.62 11.90
N HIS A 113 -15.73 -7.00 12.11
CA HIS A 113 -15.03 -7.97 11.28
C HIS A 113 -15.78 -9.33 11.26
N SER A 114 -16.18 -9.84 12.43
CA SER A 114 -16.92 -11.10 12.51
C SER A 114 -18.28 -11.01 11.80
N VAL A 115 -19.03 -9.92 12.04
CA VAL A 115 -20.35 -9.73 11.40
C VAL A 115 -20.19 -9.55 9.89
N TRP A 116 -19.13 -8.86 9.43
CA TRP A 116 -18.84 -8.71 8.00
C TRP A 116 -18.56 -10.05 7.31
N ILE A 117 -17.82 -10.97 7.94
CA ILE A 117 -17.57 -12.31 7.39
C ILE A 117 -18.90 -13.04 7.14
N ASP A 118 -19.82 -13.03 8.12
CA ASP A 118 -21.10 -13.69 8.02
C ASP A 118 -21.98 -13.01 6.96
N ALA A 119 -22.11 -11.68 6.99
CA ALA A 119 -22.87 -10.90 6.02
C ALA A 119 -22.38 -11.11 4.57
N ARG A 120 -21.04 -11.14 4.37
CA ARG A 120 -20.45 -11.42 3.06
C ARG A 120 -20.79 -12.82 2.56
N LYS A 121 -20.73 -13.83 3.44
CA LYS A 121 -21.10 -15.22 3.12
C LYS A 121 -22.57 -15.34 2.76
N ASP A 122 -23.43 -14.64 3.49
CA ASP A 122 -24.87 -14.69 3.31
C ASP A 122 -25.38 -13.72 2.21
N ASN A 123 -24.51 -12.88 1.64
CA ASN A 123 -24.84 -11.81 0.69
C ASN A 123 -25.89 -10.83 1.23
N ASP A 124 -25.74 -10.42 2.50
CA ASP A 124 -26.72 -9.57 3.20
C ASP A 124 -26.02 -8.37 3.84
N PHE A 125 -26.06 -7.20 3.18
CA PHE A 125 -25.50 -5.97 3.73
C PHE A 125 -26.30 -5.44 4.91
N GLU A 126 -27.61 -5.65 4.96
CA GLU A 126 -28.46 -5.23 6.07
C GLU A 126 -28.06 -5.90 7.39
N GLN A 127 -27.52 -7.11 7.35
CA GLN A 127 -26.95 -7.80 8.51
C GLN A 127 -25.72 -7.05 9.06
N PHE A 128 -24.87 -6.48 8.17
CA PHE A 128 -23.67 -5.75 8.56
C PHE A 128 -23.93 -4.28 8.95
N LEU A 129 -24.94 -3.65 8.36
CA LEU A 129 -25.23 -2.23 8.45
C LEU A 129 -25.32 -1.67 9.90
N PRO A 130 -25.96 -2.33 10.87
CA PRO A 130 -25.99 -1.83 12.25
C PRO A 130 -24.62 -1.73 12.90
N GLN A 131 -23.76 -2.72 12.65
CA GLN A 131 -22.40 -2.74 13.21
C GLN A 131 -21.48 -1.78 12.47
N PHE A 132 -21.60 -1.69 11.13
CA PHE A 132 -20.92 -0.69 10.32
C PHE A 132 -21.19 0.74 10.81
N LYS A 133 -22.45 1.09 11.12
CA LYS A 133 -22.82 2.41 11.65
C LYS A 133 -22.11 2.74 12.96
N LYS A 134 -21.92 1.76 13.84
CA LYS A 134 -21.20 1.99 15.10
C LYS A 134 -19.72 2.32 14.82
N VAL A 135 -19.06 1.54 13.97
CA VAL A 135 -17.68 1.80 13.57
C VAL A 135 -17.56 3.18 12.91
N LEU A 136 -18.43 3.49 11.95
CA LEU A 136 -18.45 4.79 11.27
C LEU A 136 -18.59 5.96 12.26
N ASN A 137 -19.50 5.87 13.23
CA ASN A 137 -19.71 6.92 14.22
C ASN A 137 -18.48 7.10 15.12
N LEU A 138 -17.88 6.02 15.59
CA LEU A 138 -16.67 6.06 16.39
C LEU A 138 -15.48 6.68 15.60
N ARG A 139 -15.36 6.35 14.31
CA ARG A 139 -14.32 6.97 13.47
C ARG A 139 -14.58 8.46 13.21
N ARG A 140 -15.84 8.89 13.11
CA ARG A 140 -16.20 10.31 13.08
C ARG A 140 -15.86 11.03 14.38
N GLU A 141 -16.13 10.42 15.55
CA GLU A 141 -15.74 10.95 16.85
C GLU A 141 -14.22 11.08 16.99
N GLU A 142 -13.48 10.10 16.51
CA GLU A 142 -12.02 10.15 16.46
C GLU A 142 -11.53 11.27 15.55
N ALA A 143 -12.10 11.39 14.35
CA ALA A 143 -11.78 12.47 13.42
C ALA A 143 -12.04 13.86 14.05
N ASP A 144 -13.16 14.01 14.77
CA ASP A 144 -13.48 15.26 15.49
C ASP A 144 -12.48 15.55 16.61
N ALA A 145 -11.98 14.54 17.32
CA ALA A 145 -10.95 14.71 18.33
C ALA A 145 -9.59 15.10 17.72
N ILE A 146 -9.21 14.47 16.60
CA ILE A 146 -7.93 14.76 15.91
C ILE A 146 -7.92 16.17 15.33
N ARG A 147 -9.01 16.58 14.65
CA ARG A 147 -9.08 17.86 13.95
C ARG A 147 -9.29 19.06 14.87
N GLN A 148 -9.53 18.86 16.16
CA GLN A 148 -9.68 19.94 17.12
C GLN A 148 -8.49 20.92 17.01
N ASP A 149 -8.79 22.22 16.90
CA ASP A 149 -7.83 23.31 16.69
C ASP A 149 -7.06 23.25 15.34
N THR A 150 -7.63 22.60 14.33
CA THR A 150 -7.09 22.57 12.96
C THR A 150 -8.15 22.96 11.93
N ASP A 151 -7.73 23.18 10.68
CA ASP A 151 -8.62 23.46 9.53
C ASP A 151 -8.94 22.19 8.72
N LEU A 152 -8.68 21.01 9.26
CA LEU A 152 -8.93 19.74 8.59
C LEU A 152 -10.42 19.38 8.56
N SER A 153 -10.90 18.78 7.45
CA SER A 153 -12.15 18.04 7.43
C SER A 153 -12.05 16.80 8.34
N ARG A 154 -13.16 16.11 8.59
CA ARG A 154 -13.10 14.82 9.28
C ARG A 154 -12.29 13.79 8.49
N TYR A 155 -12.52 13.77 7.17
CA TYR A 155 -11.81 12.86 6.30
C TYR A 155 -10.31 13.14 6.27
N ASP A 156 -9.92 14.41 6.13
CA ASP A 156 -8.51 14.81 6.15
C ASP A 156 -7.82 14.45 7.48
N ALA A 157 -8.54 14.53 8.60
CA ALA A 157 -7.98 14.14 9.90
C ALA A 157 -7.60 12.65 9.96
N LEU A 158 -8.43 11.76 9.38
CA LEU A 158 -8.12 10.32 9.30
C LEU A 158 -7.07 10.02 8.24
N LEU A 159 -7.07 10.75 7.13
CA LEU A 159 -6.08 10.62 6.05
C LEU A 159 -4.65 10.84 6.55
N GLN A 160 -4.44 11.72 7.56
CA GLN A 160 -3.11 12.00 8.11
C GLN A 160 -2.39 10.76 8.67
N ASP A 161 -3.11 9.70 9.05
CA ASP A 161 -2.52 8.46 9.55
C ASP A 161 -1.83 7.66 8.43
N TYR A 162 -2.22 7.88 7.16
CA TYR A 162 -1.75 7.15 5.98
C TYR A 162 -0.94 8.02 5.02
N GLU A 163 -1.40 9.26 4.78
CA GLU A 163 -0.75 10.25 3.91
C GLU A 163 -0.53 11.56 4.70
N PRO A 164 0.52 11.63 5.51
CA PRO A 164 0.80 12.82 6.33
C PRO A 164 1.01 14.06 5.47
N ASP A 165 0.45 15.18 5.94
CA ASP A 165 0.53 16.50 5.33
C ASP A 165 -0.28 16.66 4.03
N LEU A 166 -1.06 15.65 3.60
CA LEU A 166 -1.93 15.71 2.42
C LEU A 166 -3.38 16.01 2.81
N LYS A 167 -4.11 16.70 1.94
CA LYS A 167 -5.55 16.96 2.06
C LYS A 167 -6.32 16.35 0.90
N SER A 168 -7.57 16.02 1.13
CA SER A 168 -8.46 15.41 0.14
C SER A 168 -8.65 16.27 -1.11
N ASP A 169 -8.64 17.60 -1.01
CA ASP A 169 -8.74 18.48 -2.18
C ASP A 169 -7.62 18.24 -3.21
N TYR A 170 -6.41 17.93 -2.75
CA TYR A 170 -5.30 17.58 -3.64
C TYR A 170 -5.55 16.25 -4.34
N ILE A 171 -6.08 15.27 -3.60
CA ILE A 171 -6.43 13.94 -4.13
C ILE A 171 -7.58 14.05 -5.12
N ASP A 172 -8.62 14.83 -4.81
CA ASP A 172 -9.76 15.08 -5.69
C ASP A 172 -9.30 15.57 -7.07
N ASN A 173 -8.42 16.58 -7.12
CA ASN A 173 -7.90 17.13 -8.38
C ASN A 173 -7.20 16.05 -9.25
N ILE A 174 -6.43 15.16 -8.63
CA ILE A 174 -5.74 14.07 -9.34
C ILE A 174 -6.77 13.03 -9.83
N PHE A 175 -7.67 12.60 -8.95
CA PHE A 175 -8.62 11.51 -9.24
C PHE A 175 -9.71 11.93 -10.22
N ASP A 176 -10.17 13.18 -10.17
CA ASP A 176 -11.13 13.73 -11.13
C ASP A 176 -10.53 13.83 -12.54
N THR A 177 -9.23 14.07 -12.65
CA THR A 177 -8.51 14.02 -13.93
C THR A 177 -8.36 12.57 -14.45
N LEU A 178 -8.04 11.65 -13.56
CA LEU A 178 -7.75 10.25 -13.90
C LEU A 178 -9.01 9.47 -14.32
N ARG A 179 -10.10 9.62 -13.57
CA ARG A 179 -11.33 8.80 -13.72
C ARG A 179 -11.92 8.77 -15.14
N PRO A 180 -12.20 9.90 -15.81
CA PRO A 180 -12.86 9.88 -17.11
C PRO A 180 -12.00 9.19 -18.18
N VAL A 181 -10.67 9.34 -18.10
CA VAL A 181 -9.75 8.69 -19.05
C VAL A 181 -9.76 7.18 -18.87
N LEU A 182 -9.75 6.71 -17.61
CA LEU A 182 -9.78 5.26 -17.33
C LEU A 182 -11.13 4.62 -17.75
N VAL A 183 -12.25 5.30 -17.54
CA VAL A 183 -13.58 4.82 -17.97
C VAL A 183 -13.66 4.70 -19.50
N ASP A 184 -13.19 5.72 -20.24
CA ASP A 184 -13.17 5.69 -21.70
C ASP A 184 -12.25 4.56 -22.22
N LEU A 185 -11.01 4.53 -21.71
CA LEU A 185 -10.02 3.54 -22.15
C LEU A 185 -10.47 2.11 -21.85
N ARG A 186 -11.07 1.87 -20.69
CA ARG A 186 -11.66 0.58 -20.32
C ARG A 186 -12.71 0.14 -21.35
N SER A 187 -13.64 1.01 -21.70
CA SER A 187 -14.67 0.70 -22.68
C SER A 187 -14.06 0.30 -24.02
N ARG A 188 -13.08 1.08 -24.50
CA ARG A 188 -12.39 0.83 -25.78
C ARG A 188 -11.58 -0.47 -25.78
N VAL A 189 -10.97 -0.83 -24.65
CA VAL A 189 -10.20 -2.07 -24.49
C VAL A 189 -11.12 -3.29 -24.47
N LEU A 190 -12.23 -3.24 -23.74
CA LEU A 190 -13.17 -4.34 -23.63
C LEU A 190 -13.94 -4.62 -24.92
N ASP A 191 -14.01 -3.67 -25.86
CA ASP A 191 -14.55 -3.87 -27.21
C ASP A 191 -13.59 -4.65 -28.12
N ARG A 192 -12.36 -4.97 -27.67
CA ARG A 192 -11.37 -5.74 -28.43
C ARG A 192 -11.38 -7.22 -28.05
N PRO A 193 -10.85 -8.09 -28.93
CA PRO A 193 -10.68 -9.50 -28.62
C PRO A 193 -9.88 -9.68 -27.32
N PRO A 194 -10.23 -10.66 -26.47
CA PRO A 194 -9.52 -10.91 -25.23
C PRO A 194 -8.07 -11.32 -25.49
N ALA A 195 -7.22 -11.05 -24.52
CA ALA A 195 -5.83 -11.51 -24.54
C ALA A 195 -5.74 -13.03 -24.48
N PRO A 196 -4.65 -13.65 -24.96
CA PRO A 196 -4.41 -15.09 -24.81
C PRO A 196 -4.42 -15.47 -23.32
N GLU A 197 -4.86 -16.70 -23.03
CA GLU A 197 -4.84 -17.22 -21.65
C GLU A 197 -3.60 -18.06 -21.41
N ILE A 198 -3.03 -17.95 -20.22
CA ILE A 198 -2.01 -18.85 -19.70
C ILE A 198 -2.74 -20.10 -19.23
N THR A 199 -2.31 -21.25 -19.73
CA THR A 199 -2.95 -22.55 -19.46
C THR A 199 -1.90 -23.58 -19.11
N GLY A 200 -2.20 -24.49 -18.20
CA GLY A 200 -1.29 -25.56 -17.82
C GLY A 200 -1.43 -25.95 -16.35
N TYR A 201 -0.52 -26.76 -15.90
CA TYR A 201 -0.35 -27.12 -14.50
C TYR A 201 1.01 -26.59 -14.03
N PHE A 202 1.00 -25.81 -12.95
CA PHE A 202 2.15 -25.06 -12.47
C PHE A 202 2.54 -25.53 -11.06
N PRO A 203 3.42 -26.53 -10.92
CA PRO A 203 3.80 -27.08 -9.61
C PRO A 203 4.27 -26.01 -8.64
N ILE A 204 3.78 -26.04 -7.40
CA ILE A 204 4.10 -25.05 -6.36
C ILE A 204 5.62 -24.93 -6.12
N ASP A 205 6.34 -26.05 -6.11
CA ASP A 205 7.80 -26.03 -5.91
C ASP A 205 8.50 -25.24 -7.02
N LYS A 206 8.05 -25.39 -8.27
CA LYS A 206 8.56 -24.65 -9.42
C LYS A 206 8.22 -23.15 -9.34
N GLN A 207 7.00 -22.84 -8.92
CA GLN A 207 6.60 -21.44 -8.68
C GLN A 207 7.49 -20.82 -7.59
N ARG A 208 7.76 -21.54 -6.49
CA ARG A 208 8.62 -21.08 -5.41
C ARG A 208 10.05 -20.79 -5.87
N GLU A 209 10.62 -21.70 -6.67
CA GLU A 209 11.95 -21.51 -7.27
C GLU A 209 11.98 -20.25 -8.14
N LEU A 210 10.99 -20.07 -9.03
CA LEU A 210 10.88 -18.90 -9.90
C LEU A 210 10.65 -17.62 -9.11
N CYS A 211 9.82 -17.63 -8.06
CA CYS A 211 9.61 -16.47 -7.19
C CYS A 211 10.90 -16.03 -6.51
N ASN A 212 11.73 -16.98 -6.04
CA ASN A 212 13.02 -16.65 -5.45
C ASN A 212 13.96 -16.02 -6.49
N GLU A 213 14.06 -16.60 -7.69
CA GLU A 213 14.90 -16.05 -8.77
C GLU A 213 14.43 -14.65 -9.20
N VAL A 214 13.13 -14.45 -9.33
CA VAL A 214 12.53 -13.13 -9.63
C VAL A 214 12.84 -12.14 -8.52
N ALA A 215 12.66 -12.50 -7.25
CA ALA A 215 12.96 -11.63 -6.13
C ALA A 215 14.43 -11.19 -6.11
N GLU A 216 15.38 -12.12 -6.34
CA GLU A 216 16.82 -11.81 -6.46
C GLU A 216 17.10 -10.87 -7.65
N THR A 217 16.48 -11.13 -8.81
CA THR A 217 16.63 -10.32 -10.01
C THR A 217 16.13 -8.89 -9.80
N PHE A 218 15.03 -8.74 -9.02
CA PHE A 218 14.50 -7.44 -8.63
C PHE A 218 15.25 -6.80 -7.44
N GLY A 219 16.32 -7.43 -6.94
CA GLY A 219 17.24 -6.84 -5.97
C GLY A 219 16.92 -7.11 -4.50
N TYR A 220 15.99 -8.03 -4.20
CA TYR A 220 15.68 -8.41 -2.81
C TYR A 220 16.87 -9.08 -2.13
N ASP A 221 17.27 -8.55 -0.99
CA ASP A 221 18.40 -9.07 -0.21
C ASP A 221 17.94 -10.14 0.78
N PHE A 222 18.09 -11.40 0.40
CA PHE A 222 17.76 -12.55 1.25
C PHE A 222 18.62 -12.68 2.51
N SER A 223 19.75 -11.96 2.62
CA SER A 223 20.52 -11.92 3.88
C SER A 223 19.82 -11.10 4.96
N ARG A 224 18.84 -10.25 4.55
CA ARG A 224 18.05 -9.37 5.40
C ARG A 224 16.55 -9.64 5.32
N GLY A 225 16.16 -10.79 4.76
CA GLY A 225 14.74 -11.14 4.62
C GLY A 225 14.51 -12.57 4.17
N ARG A 226 13.24 -12.93 3.96
CA ARG A 226 12.79 -14.24 3.52
C ARG A 226 11.43 -14.15 2.85
N ILE A 227 11.09 -15.16 2.03
CA ILE A 227 9.77 -15.33 1.41
C ILE A 227 9.07 -16.50 2.08
N ASP A 228 7.88 -16.28 2.62
CA ASP A 228 7.03 -17.31 3.21
C ASP A 228 5.65 -17.34 2.52
N THR A 229 4.80 -18.26 2.95
CA THR A 229 3.44 -18.38 2.42
C THR A 229 2.43 -17.86 3.43
N ALA A 230 1.52 -17.03 2.99
CA ALA A 230 0.38 -16.56 3.78
C ALA A 230 -0.91 -16.55 2.94
N VAL A 231 -2.06 -16.40 3.60
CA VAL A 231 -3.38 -16.30 2.93
C VAL A 231 -3.43 -15.06 2.03
N HIS A 232 -2.94 -13.94 2.53
CA HIS A 232 -2.77 -12.70 1.80
C HIS A 232 -1.29 -12.34 1.75
N PRO A 233 -0.70 -12.06 0.58
CA PRO A 233 0.65 -11.53 0.47
C PRO A 233 0.80 -10.23 1.26
N PHE A 234 1.94 -10.06 1.92
CA PHE A 234 2.29 -8.81 2.62
C PHE A 234 3.79 -8.71 2.87
N CYS A 235 4.27 -7.49 3.05
CA CYS A 235 5.62 -7.15 3.51
C CYS A 235 5.58 -6.68 4.96
N SER A 236 6.56 -7.09 5.76
CA SER A 236 6.70 -6.70 7.16
C SER A 236 8.16 -6.54 7.56
N GLY A 237 8.43 -5.59 8.45
CA GLY A 237 9.78 -5.32 8.97
C GLY A 237 10.45 -4.10 8.38
N THR A 238 11.57 -3.70 8.96
CA THR A 238 12.33 -2.50 8.57
C THR A 238 13.84 -2.75 8.66
N GLY A 239 14.59 -2.17 7.73
CA GLY A 239 16.06 -2.20 7.73
C GLY A 239 16.66 -3.58 7.46
N ASN A 240 17.19 -4.25 8.47
CA ASN A 240 17.91 -5.52 8.32
C ASN A 240 17.06 -6.77 8.61
N ASP A 241 15.74 -6.63 8.78
CA ASP A 241 14.82 -7.77 8.90
C ASP A 241 13.51 -7.37 8.22
N VAL A 242 13.44 -7.58 6.91
CA VAL A 242 12.28 -7.26 6.06
C VAL A 242 11.82 -8.52 5.36
N ARG A 243 10.64 -8.99 5.69
CA ARG A 243 10.10 -10.28 5.28
C ARG A 243 8.90 -10.08 4.37
N ILE A 244 8.78 -10.91 3.35
CA ILE A 244 7.64 -10.90 2.45
C ILE A 244 6.94 -12.25 2.43
N THR A 245 5.68 -12.24 2.06
CA THR A 245 4.90 -13.45 1.87
C THR A 245 4.27 -13.47 0.48
N THR A 246 3.97 -14.65 -0.03
CA THR A 246 3.25 -14.85 -1.27
C THR A 246 2.23 -15.98 -1.12
N ARG A 247 1.42 -16.20 -2.14
CA ARG A 247 0.45 -17.29 -2.21
C ARG A 247 0.61 -18.05 -3.52
N PHE A 248 0.52 -19.37 -3.47
CA PHE A 248 0.67 -20.24 -4.63
C PHE A 248 -0.66 -20.90 -5.02
N ASP A 249 -0.90 -20.99 -6.33
CA ASP A 249 -2.00 -21.74 -6.93
C ASP A 249 -1.46 -22.49 -8.15
N GLU A 250 -1.73 -23.80 -8.23
CA GLU A 250 -1.26 -24.66 -9.32
C GLU A 250 -1.89 -24.32 -10.68
N ASN A 251 -2.96 -23.50 -10.69
CA ASN A 251 -3.65 -23.05 -11.90
C ASN A 251 -3.37 -21.57 -12.22
N ASP A 252 -2.79 -20.78 -11.29
CA ASP A 252 -2.48 -19.37 -11.47
C ASP A 252 -1.05 -19.04 -11.01
N PRO A 253 -0.05 -19.23 -11.88
CA PRO A 253 1.33 -18.88 -11.57
C PRO A 253 1.57 -17.37 -11.55
N LEU A 254 0.74 -16.59 -12.26
CA LEU A 254 0.89 -15.12 -12.28
C LEU A 254 0.61 -14.50 -10.92
N GLY A 255 -0.35 -15.04 -10.17
CA GLY A 255 -0.69 -14.59 -8.83
C GLY A 255 0.52 -14.63 -7.89
N SER A 256 1.27 -15.75 -7.87
CA SER A 256 2.47 -15.87 -7.02
C SER A 256 3.64 -14.98 -7.48
N ILE A 257 3.87 -14.87 -8.78
CA ILE A 257 4.98 -14.09 -9.34
C ILE A 257 4.76 -12.59 -9.13
N TYR A 258 3.58 -12.06 -9.51
CA TYR A 258 3.32 -10.63 -9.39
C TYR A 258 3.10 -10.18 -7.95
N SER A 259 2.53 -11.02 -7.09
CA SER A 259 2.53 -10.70 -5.64
C SER A 259 3.96 -10.69 -5.07
N THR A 260 4.84 -11.59 -5.50
CA THR A 260 6.26 -11.55 -5.08
C THR A 260 6.94 -10.27 -5.54
N ILE A 261 6.78 -9.86 -6.81
CA ILE A 261 7.36 -8.61 -7.33
C ILE A 261 6.81 -7.40 -6.56
N HIS A 262 5.50 -7.38 -6.28
CA HIS A 262 4.84 -6.34 -5.50
C HIS A 262 5.44 -6.23 -4.09
N GLU A 263 5.51 -7.33 -3.36
CA GLU A 263 6.06 -7.34 -2.00
C GLU A 263 7.57 -7.03 -1.97
N VAL A 264 8.32 -7.41 -3.01
CA VAL A 264 9.72 -7.00 -3.19
C VAL A 264 9.83 -5.48 -3.29
N GLY A 265 8.91 -4.81 -3.98
CA GLY A 265 8.89 -3.34 -4.06
C GLY A 265 8.75 -2.68 -2.69
N HIS A 266 7.85 -3.18 -1.86
CA HIS A 266 7.71 -2.77 -0.46
C HIS A 266 8.98 -3.06 0.34
N ALA A 267 9.53 -4.27 0.18
CA ALA A 267 10.71 -4.69 0.92
C ALA A 267 11.96 -3.89 0.55
N LEU A 268 12.16 -3.55 -0.71
CA LEU A 268 13.28 -2.71 -1.14
C LEU A 268 13.22 -1.32 -0.54
N TYR A 269 12.02 -0.74 -0.38
CA TYR A 269 11.92 0.53 0.30
C TYR A 269 12.52 0.42 1.71
N GLU A 270 12.09 -0.54 2.50
CA GLU A 270 12.56 -0.70 3.87
C GLU A 270 14.03 -1.17 3.96
N GLN A 271 14.48 -2.05 3.07
CA GLN A 271 15.87 -2.53 3.05
C GLN A 271 16.88 -1.46 2.65
N ASN A 272 16.50 -0.49 1.81
CA ASN A 272 17.38 0.53 1.25
C ASN A 272 17.36 1.87 2.02
N ILE A 273 16.55 2.00 3.07
CA ILE A 273 16.66 3.16 3.98
C ILE A 273 18.07 3.25 4.53
N ASP A 274 18.64 4.47 4.49
CA ASP A 274 20.00 4.68 4.97
C ASP A 274 20.17 4.17 6.43
N PRO A 275 21.12 3.27 6.70
CA PRO A 275 21.34 2.72 8.04
C PRO A 275 21.60 3.76 9.13
N ILE A 276 21.98 4.99 8.79
CA ILE A 276 22.12 6.09 9.76
C ILE A 276 20.80 6.44 10.44
N TYR A 277 19.66 6.10 9.83
CA TYR A 277 18.32 6.31 10.37
C TYR A 277 17.78 5.13 11.18
N SER A 278 18.56 4.06 11.33
CA SER A 278 18.14 2.89 12.11
C SER A 278 17.68 3.28 13.52
N PHE A 279 16.58 2.71 13.96
CA PHE A 279 15.96 3.02 15.27
C PHE A 279 15.61 4.50 15.46
N SER A 280 15.27 5.21 14.37
CA SER A 280 14.72 6.57 14.42
C SER A 280 13.36 6.63 13.69
N ASN A 281 12.58 7.69 13.93
CA ASN A 281 11.30 7.89 13.22
C ASN A 281 11.48 8.14 11.72
N ILE A 282 12.70 8.48 11.25
CA ILE A 282 13.03 8.57 9.83
C ILE A 282 13.26 7.19 9.22
N GLY A 283 13.67 6.20 10.00
CA GLY A 283 14.07 4.86 9.56
C GLY A 283 12.91 3.94 9.17
N ARG A 284 11.90 4.46 8.48
CA ARG A 284 10.74 3.76 7.90
C ARG A 284 10.22 4.51 6.67
N GLY A 285 9.39 3.87 5.87
CA GLY A 285 8.69 4.51 4.76
C GLY A 285 7.86 5.71 5.22
N VAL A 286 7.75 6.76 4.38
CA VAL A 286 7.16 8.05 4.77
C VAL A 286 5.65 8.06 4.78
N SER A 287 5.01 7.32 3.88
CA SER A 287 3.54 7.18 3.77
C SER A 287 3.17 5.88 3.08
N MET A 288 1.89 5.53 3.18
CA MET A 288 1.37 4.33 2.50
C MET A 288 1.39 4.49 0.97
N GLY A 289 1.06 5.67 0.44
CA GLY A 289 1.09 5.91 -1.01
C GLY A 289 2.51 5.89 -1.59
N VAL A 290 3.51 6.46 -0.88
CA VAL A 290 4.91 6.34 -1.32
C VAL A 290 5.38 4.90 -1.22
N HIS A 291 4.97 4.16 -0.19
CA HIS A 291 5.29 2.74 -0.03
C HIS A 291 4.69 1.90 -1.17
N GLU A 292 3.41 2.14 -1.49
CA GLU A 292 2.71 1.50 -2.61
C GLU A 292 3.32 1.89 -3.97
N SER A 293 3.90 3.08 -4.12
CA SER A 293 4.56 3.46 -5.37
C SER A 293 5.77 2.58 -5.70
N GLN A 294 6.47 2.07 -4.67
CA GLN A 294 7.62 1.20 -4.85
C GLN A 294 7.18 -0.22 -5.29
N SER A 295 6.08 -0.72 -4.76
CA SER A 295 5.49 -1.98 -5.20
C SER A 295 4.92 -1.86 -6.62
N ARG A 296 4.16 -0.80 -6.89
CA ARG A 296 3.50 -0.63 -8.20
C ARG A 296 4.46 -0.38 -9.34
N ILE A 297 5.51 0.41 -9.15
CA ILE A 297 6.50 0.62 -10.22
C ILE A 297 7.21 -0.69 -10.59
N LEU A 298 7.53 -1.53 -9.60
CA LEU A 298 8.14 -2.84 -9.87
C LEU A 298 7.16 -3.81 -10.52
N GLU A 299 5.92 -3.87 -10.02
CA GLU A 299 4.90 -4.78 -10.53
C GLU A 299 4.45 -4.41 -11.94
N ASN A 300 4.09 -3.14 -12.16
CA ASN A 300 3.37 -2.71 -13.35
C ASN A 300 4.29 -2.10 -14.43
N GLN A 301 5.06 -1.06 -14.08
CA GLN A 301 5.86 -0.33 -15.05
C GLN A 301 7.09 -1.14 -15.50
N LEU A 302 7.71 -1.88 -14.58
CA LEU A 302 8.86 -2.72 -14.90
C LEU A 302 8.44 -4.18 -15.14
N GLY A 303 7.77 -4.82 -14.19
CA GLY A 303 7.45 -6.26 -14.21
C GLY A 303 6.47 -6.68 -15.30
N ARG A 304 5.51 -5.80 -15.64
CA ARG A 304 4.54 -6.03 -16.73
C ARG A 304 4.88 -5.26 -18.01
N SER A 305 6.11 -4.75 -18.15
CA SER A 305 6.56 -4.05 -19.36
C SER A 305 6.74 -5.00 -20.54
N GLU A 306 6.57 -4.48 -21.75
CA GLU A 306 6.89 -5.21 -22.98
C GLU A 306 8.37 -5.62 -23.03
N SER A 307 9.24 -4.75 -22.53
CA SER A 307 10.69 -4.98 -22.51
C SER A 307 11.08 -6.15 -21.59
N LEU A 308 10.51 -6.27 -20.38
CA LEU A 308 10.85 -7.38 -19.48
C LEU A 308 10.13 -8.69 -19.86
N ALA A 309 9.02 -8.60 -20.61
CA ALA A 309 8.22 -9.76 -20.98
C ALA A 309 9.03 -10.86 -21.73
N ASP A 310 10.06 -10.48 -22.48
CA ASP A 310 10.92 -11.43 -23.20
C ASP A 310 11.78 -12.29 -22.25
N TRP A 311 12.34 -11.65 -21.21
CA TRP A 311 13.09 -12.33 -20.17
C TRP A 311 12.17 -13.23 -19.32
N LEU A 312 11.02 -12.71 -18.87
CA LEU A 312 10.09 -13.44 -18.02
C LEU A 312 9.45 -14.62 -18.76
N PHE A 313 9.10 -14.45 -20.05
CA PHE A 313 8.61 -15.54 -20.91
C PHE A 313 9.59 -16.72 -20.97
N LYS A 314 10.89 -16.43 -21.17
CA LYS A 314 11.94 -17.48 -21.17
C LYS A 314 12.00 -18.22 -19.82
N LYS A 315 11.93 -17.47 -18.71
CA LYS A 315 11.88 -18.07 -17.37
C LYS A 315 10.66 -18.96 -17.18
N PHE A 316 9.48 -18.49 -17.58
CA PHE A 316 8.26 -19.31 -17.51
C PHE A 316 8.41 -20.59 -18.34
N PHE A 317 8.97 -20.50 -19.54
CA PHE A 317 9.19 -21.66 -20.39
C PHE A 317 10.20 -22.64 -19.78
N ASP A 318 11.28 -22.16 -19.21
CA ASP A 318 12.32 -22.98 -18.57
C ASP A 318 11.75 -23.75 -17.37
N TYR A 319 10.87 -23.14 -16.56
CA TYR A 319 10.29 -23.75 -15.38
C TYR A 319 9.08 -24.63 -15.69
N PHE A 320 8.21 -24.22 -16.61
CA PHE A 320 6.91 -24.85 -16.80
C PHE A 320 6.71 -25.52 -18.18
N GLY A 321 7.61 -25.28 -19.14
CA GLY A 321 7.43 -25.77 -20.51
C GLY A 321 6.38 -24.98 -21.28
N ASP A 322 5.55 -25.66 -22.07
CA ASP A 322 4.45 -25.02 -22.80
C ASP A 322 3.32 -24.64 -21.84
N PHE A 323 2.94 -23.38 -21.86
CA PHE A 323 1.89 -22.78 -21.01
C PHE A 323 0.85 -21.98 -21.82
N GLY A 324 0.71 -22.28 -23.13
CA GLY A 324 -0.31 -21.70 -24.00
C GLY A 324 0.10 -20.42 -24.71
N CYS A 325 1.19 -19.74 -24.32
CA CYS A 325 1.74 -18.60 -25.03
C CYS A 325 2.82 -19.05 -26.03
N LYS A 326 2.70 -18.62 -27.32
CA LYS A 326 3.63 -19.01 -28.38
C LYS A 326 4.96 -18.29 -28.31
N ASP A 327 4.94 -17.06 -27.82
CA ASP A 327 6.04 -16.09 -27.85
C ASP A 327 5.87 -15.04 -26.75
N SER A 328 6.89 -14.24 -26.54
CA SER A 328 6.86 -13.15 -25.55
C SER A 328 5.80 -12.08 -25.84
N THR A 329 5.42 -11.87 -27.09
CA THR A 329 4.34 -10.92 -27.44
C THR A 329 2.98 -11.43 -26.98
N SER A 330 2.69 -12.72 -27.17
CA SER A 330 1.45 -13.33 -26.66
C SER A 330 1.46 -13.39 -25.12
N PHE A 331 2.59 -13.64 -24.51
CA PHE A 331 2.76 -13.61 -23.07
C PHE A 331 2.57 -12.20 -22.51
N TYR A 332 3.18 -11.16 -23.13
CA TYR A 332 2.96 -9.76 -22.75
C TYR A 332 1.47 -9.37 -22.74
N LYS A 333 0.72 -9.81 -23.76
CA LYS A 333 -0.74 -9.60 -23.80
C LYS A 333 -1.46 -10.32 -22.67
N SER A 334 -1.04 -11.54 -22.34
CA SER A 334 -1.65 -12.36 -21.26
C SER A 334 -1.47 -11.71 -19.90
N ILE A 335 -0.25 -11.25 -19.57
CA ILE A 335 0.03 -10.61 -18.27
C ILE A 335 -0.57 -9.21 -18.12
N ASN A 336 -1.07 -8.61 -19.21
CA ASN A 336 -1.78 -7.34 -19.25
C ASN A 336 -3.23 -7.51 -19.77
N SER A 337 -3.82 -8.67 -19.48
CA SER A 337 -5.21 -8.97 -19.85
C SER A 337 -6.19 -8.11 -19.05
N VAL A 338 -7.15 -7.50 -19.76
CA VAL A 338 -8.26 -6.76 -19.16
C VAL A 338 -9.55 -7.58 -19.35
N LYS A 339 -10.24 -7.86 -18.25
CA LYS A 339 -11.49 -8.63 -18.25
C LYS A 339 -12.53 -7.93 -17.40
N ASN A 340 -13.81 -8.06 -17.74
CA ASN A 340 -14.88 -7.64 -16.84
C ASN A 340 -14.78 -8.38 -15.50
N GLY A 341 -14.85 -7.65 -14.40
CA GLY A 341 -14.81 -8.19 -13.05
C GLY A 341 -15.40 -7.23 -12.05
N PHE A 342 -15.83 -7.76 -10.90
CA PHE A 342 -16.42 -6.99 -9.82
C PHE A 342 -15.43 -6.77 -8.67
N ILE A 343 -14.43 -7.62 -8.53
CA ILE A 343 -13.59 -7.71 -7.33
C ILE A 343 -12.30 -6.92 -7.52
N ARG A 344 -12.07 -5.96 -6.61
CA ARG A 344 -10.91 -5.07 -6.65
C ARG A 344 -9.58 -5.81 -6.64
N THR A 345 -9.44 -6.81 -5.77
CA THR A 345 -8.17 -7.56 -5.60
C THR A 345 -7.85 -8.49 -6.78
N GLU A 346 -8.82 -8.74 -7.66
CA GLU A 346 -8.66 -9.53 -8.88
C GLU A 346 -8.56 -8.65 -10.14
N SER A 347 -8.62 -7.32 -9.94
CA SER A 347 -8.67 -6.35 -11.02
C SER A 347 -7.30 -6.16 -11.67
N ASP A 348 -7.30 -5.97 -13.00
CA ASP A 348 -6.13 -5.58 -13.77
C ASP A 348 -5.70 -4.12 -13.49
N GLU A 349 -4.53 -3.74 -14.00
CA GLU A 349 -3.93 -2.42 -13.78
C GLU A 349 -4.81 -1.26 -14.27
N LEU A 350 -5.54 -1.44 -15.36
CA LEU A 350 -6.41 -0.40 -15.93
C LEU A 350 -7.62 -0.12 -15.04
N GLN A 351 -8.26 -1.16 -14.54
CA GLN A 351 -9.52 -1.07 -13.78
C GLN A 351 -9.29 -0.85 -12.28
N TYR A 352 -8.13 -1.26 -11.74
CA TYR A 352 -7.83 -1.19 -10.31
C TYR A 352 -8.07 0.21 -9.72
N ASN A 353 -7.59 1.25 -10.41
CA ASN A 353 -7.77 2.63 -9.94
C ASN A 353 -9.25 3.02 -9.84
N LEU A 354 -10.12 2.61 -10.79
CA LEU A 354 -11.56 2.89 -10.72
C LEU A 354 -12.20 2.30 -9.45
N HIS A 355 -11.80 1.10 -9.05
CA HIS A 355 -12.23 0.49 -7.79
C HIS A 355 -11.83 1.32 -6.57
N VAL A 356 -10.61 1.85 -6.57
CA VAL A 356 -10.09 2.68 -5.47
C VAL A 356 -10.81 4.03 -5.42
N LEU A 357 -10.99 4.68 -6.58
CA LEU A 357 -11.65 5.99 -6.69
C LEU A 357 -13.11 5.93 -6.20
N LEU A 358 -13.82 4.85 -6.51
CA LEU A 358 -15.17 4.60 -6.00
C LEU A 358 -15.18 4.60 -4.45
N ARG A 359 -14.30 3.81 -3.84
CA ARG A 359 -14.22 3.67 -2.38
C ARG A 359 -13.82 4.97 -1.71
N TYR A 360 -12.84 5.67 -2.26
CA TYR A 360 -12.40 6.98 -1.78
C TYR A 360 -13.55 8.00 -1.72
N ARG A 361 -14.35 8.11 -2.79
CA ARG A 361 -15.51 9.02 -2.82
C ARG A 361 -16.53 8.66 -1.76
N LEU A 362 -16.87 7.37 -1.65
CA LEU A 362 -17.88 6.92 -0.70
C LEU A 362 -17.44 7.07 0.75
N GLU A 363 -16.19 6.72 1.08
CA GLU A 363 -15.71 6.88 2.46
C GLU A 363 -15.57 8.35 2.86
N LYS A 364 -15.17 9.24 1.93
CA LYS A 364 -15.14 10.69 2.15
C LYS A 364 -16.54 11.21 2.47
N TRP A 365 -17.52 10.89 1.63
CA TRP A 365 -18.92 11.30 1.86
C TRP A 365 -19.48 10.72 3.16
N LEU A 366 -19.16 9.47 3.50
CA LEU A 366 -19.56 8.87 4.76
C LEU A 366 -18.95 9.60 5.96
N ILE A 367 -17.65 9.81 5.98
CA ILE A 367 -16.94 10.40 7.13
C ILE A 367 -17.35 11.87 7.32
N ASP A 368 -17.41 12.67 6.25
CA ASP A 368 -17.80 14.08 6.33
C ASP A 368 -19.31 14.27 6.57
N GLY A 369 -20.13 13.26 6.30
CA GLY A 369 -21.56 13.23 6.64
C GLY A 369 -22.49 13.54 5.47
N ASP A 370 -21.95 13.59 4.24
CA ASP A 370 -22.69 13.87 3.01
C ASP A 370 -23.49 12.66 2.52
N LEU A 371 -23.11 11.43 2.95
CA LEU A 371 -23.80 10.19 2.65
C LEU A 371 -24.32 9.53 3.93
N ASN A 372 -25.60 9.13 3.92
CA ASN A 372 -26.17 8.32 4.99
C ASN A 372 -25.79 6.84 4.77
N ALA A 373 -25.37 6.17 5.84
CA ALA A 373 -25.01 4.76 5.79
C ALA A 373 -26.14 3.83 5.32
N ASN A 374 -27.42 4.23 5.48
CA ASN A 374 -28.55 3.46 4.96
C ASN A 374 -28.62 3.43 3.42
N ASP A 375 -28.08 4.46 2.78
CA ASP A 375 -28.13 4.61 1.32
C ASP A 375 -26.87 4.07 0.65
N LEU A 376 -25.89 3.61 1.46
CA LEU A 376 -24.55 3.28 1.00
C LEU A 376 -24.53 2.18 -0.08
N GLU A 377 -25.27 1.08 0.10
CA GLU A 377 -25.31 -0.01 -0.89
C GLU A 377 -25.90 0.47 -2.22
N HIS A 378 -26.97 1.25 -2.16
CA HIS A 378 -27.61 1.81 -3.35
C HIS A 378 -26.65 2.74 -4.10
N VAL A 379 -26.01 3.68 -3.39
CA VAL A 379 -25.05 4.64 -3.98
C VAL A 379 -23.81 3.92 -4.50
N TRP A 380 -23.33 2.88 -3.81
CA TRP A 380 -22.24 2.03 -4.31
C TRP A 380 -22.59 1.41 -5.66
N ASN A 381 -23.77 0.80 -5.77
CA ASN A 381 -24.20 0.12 -6.99
C ASN A 381 -24.35 1.12 -8.16
N GLU A 382 -24.94 2.30 -7.92
CA GLU A 382 -25.06 3.35 -8.95
C GLU A 382 -23.70 3.87 -9.42
N GLU A 383 -22.78 4.17 -8.50
CA GLU A 383 -21.45 4.68 -8.85
C GLU A 383 -20.59 3.61 -9.53
N PHE A 384 -20.73 2.35 -9.12
CA PHE A 384 -20.08 1.23 -9.78
C PHE A 384 -20.58 1.03 -11.21
N GLU A 385 -21.89 1.07 -11.42
CA GLU A 385 -22.48 0.94 -12.78
C GLU A 385 -22.02 2.08 -13.69
N LYS A 386 -21.91 3.31 -13.18
CA LYS A 386 -21.37 4.47 -13.94
C LYS A 386 -19.92 4.26 -14.40
N ASP A 387 -19.08 3.67 -13.58
CA ASP A 387 -17.65 3.49 -13.87
C ASP A 387 -17.35 2.21 -14.67
N PHE A 388 -18.11 1.14 -14.40
CA PHE A 388 -17.86 -0.20 -14.96
C PHE A 388 -18.89 -0.65 -16.00
N GLY A 389 -20.06 -0.01 -16.08
CA GLY A 389 -21.14 -0.45 -16.95
C GLY A 389 -21.71 -1.83 -16.58
N LEU A 390 -21.48 -2.29 -15.36
CA LEU A 390 -21.89 -3.60 -14.83
C LEU A 390 -22.83 -3.41 -13.65
N VAL A 391 -23.90 -4.22 -13.62
CA VAL A 391 -24.87 -4.23 -12.53
C VAL A 391 -24.45 -5.25 -11.47
N ILE A 392 -24.30 -4.82 -10.23
CA ILE A 392 -23.99 -5.69 -9.09
C ILE A 392 -25.27 -6.39 -8.65
N GLU A 393 -25.27 -7.72 -8.65
CA GLU A 393 -26.41 -8.55 -8.22
C GLU A 393 -26.27 -9.04 -6.77
N LYS A 394 -25.03 -9.11 -6.24
CA LYS A 394 -24.74 -9.65 -4.91
C LYS A 394 -23.88 -8.66 -4.12
N PRO A 395 -24.23 -8.36 -2.87
CA PRO A 395 -23.43 -7.50 -2.01
C PRO A 395 -21.96 -7.95 -1.84
N SER A 396 -21.68 -9.27 -1.93
CA SER A 396 -20.31 -9.81 -1.90
C SER A 396 -19.46 -9.41 -3.10
N ASP A 397 -20.09 -9.14 -4.25
CA ASP A 397 -19.44 -8.63 -5.46
C ASP A 397 -19.34 -7.09 -5.44
N GLY A 398 -20.01 -6.46 -4.49
CA GLY A 398 -20.10 -5.02 -4.30
C GLY A 398 -19.56 -4.55 -2.96
N ILE A 399 -20.46 -4.00 -2.16
CA ILE A 399 -20.15 -3.29 -0.90
C ILE A 399 -19.47 -4.17 0.17
N LEU A 400 -19.66 -5.49 0.15
CA LEU A 400 -19.10 -6.42 1.12
C LEU A 400 -17.76 -7.05 0.67
N GLN A 401 -17.19 -6.64 -0.47
CA GLN A 401 -15.98 -7.29 -0.97
C GLN A 401 -14.70 -6.97 -0.16
N ASP A 402 -14.63 -5.81 0.49
CA ASP A 402 -13.45 -5.35 1.21
C ASP A 402 -13.62 -5.36 2.74
N VAL A 403 -12.61 -5.80 3.45
CA VAL A 403 -12.58 -5.86 4.92
C VAL A 403 -12.38 -4.48 5.58
N HIS A 404 -11.80 -3.52 4.87
CA HIS A 404 -11.28 -2.26 5.39
C HIS A 404 -12.24 -1.50 6.32
N TRP A 405 -13.48 -1.34 5.91
CA TRP A 405 -14.45 -0.58 6.71
C TRP A 405 -14.92 -1.34 7.95
N SER A 406 -14.88 -2.66 7.95
CA SER A 406 -15.14 -3.44 9.17
C SER A 406 -14.03 -3.29 10.20
N GLU A 407 -12.81 -3.03 9.74
CA GLU A 407 -11.64 -2.74 10.56
C GLU A 407 -11.49 -1.24 10.88
N GLY A 408 -12.41 -0.40 10.37
CA GLY A 408 -12.39 1.04 10.58
C GLY A 408 -11.33 1.80 9.79
N LEU A 409 -10.79 1.23 8.72
CA LEU A 409 -9.72 1.83 7.90
C LEU A 409 -10.29 2.87 6.92
N PHE A 410 -10.78 4.00 7.43
CA PHE A 410 -11.18 5.15 6.63
C PHE A 410 -10.00 6.10 6.40
N GLY A 411 -9.86 6.64 5.19
CA GLY A 411 -8.70 7.41 4.74
C GLY A 411 -7.58 6.56 4.15
N TYR A 412 -7.73 5.23 4.16
CA TYR A 412 -6.74 4.29 3.64
C TYR A 412 -6.81 4.10 2.13
N PHE A 413 -8.02 3.96 1.55
CA PHE A 413 -8.20 3.62 0.13
C PHE A 413 -7.48 4.53 -0.86
N PRO A 414 -7.42 5.87 -0.71
CA PRO A 414 -6.76 6.71 -1.69
C PRO A 414 -5.27 6.42 -1.83
N THR A 415 -4.62 5.85 -0.80
CA THR A 415 -3.18 5.54 -0.81
C THR A 415 -2.79 4.59 -1.94
N TYR A 416 -3.66 3.65 -2.30
CA TYR A 416 -3.44 2.72 -3.39
C TYR A 416 -3.32 3.41 -4.75
N SER A 417 -4.27 4.30 -5.09
CA SER A 417 -4.20 5.04 -6.37
C SER A 417 -3.18 6.18 -6.34
N LEU A 418 -2.95 6.81 -5.19
CA LEU A 418 -1.81 7.73 -5.02
C LEU A 418 -0.49 7.00 -5.29
N GLY A 419 -0.33 5.76 -4.81
CA GLY A 419 0.81 4.91 -5.10
C GLY A 419 1.00 4.70 -6.61
N ASN A 420 -0.08 4.43 -7.35
CA ASN A 420 -0.04 4.31 -8.80
C ASN A 420 0.34 5.63 -9.49
N VAL A 421 -0.18 6.77 -9.02
CA VAL A 421 0.18 8.10 -9.55
C VAL A 421 1.65 8.41 -9.30
N TYR A 422 2.14 8.18 -8.09
CA TYR A 422 3.55 8.36 -7.75
C TYR A 422 4.44 7.43 -8.57
N ALA A 423 4.04 6.17 -8.76
CA ALA A 423 4.76 5.21 -9.62
C ALA A 423 4.82 5.69 -11.08
N GLY A 424 3.72 6.25 -11.60
CA GLY A 424 3.69 6.86 -12.94
C GLY A 424 4.68 8.04 -13.08
N CYS A 425 4.69 8.95 -12.09
CA CYS A 425 5.64 10.07 -12.07
C CYS A 425 7.11 9.59 -11.95
N LEU A 426 7.38 8.64 -11.08
CA LEU A 426 8.72 8.06 -10.91
C LEU A 426 9.17 7.34 -12.18
N PHE A 427 8.28 6.62 -12.85
CA PHE A 427 8.61 5.92 -14.09
C PHE A 427 8.92 6.88 -15.25
N GLU A 428 8.15 7.96 -15.40
CA GLU A 428 8.47 9.01 -16.39
C GLU A 428 9.83 9.63 -16.12
N ALA A 429 10.14 9.99 -14.87
CA ALA A 429 11.44 10.52 -14.48
C ALA A 429 12.57 9.51 -14.76
N MET A 430 12.35 8.23 -14.48
CA MET A 430 13.28 7.15 -14.74
C MET A 430 13.56 7.02 -16.26
N GLN A 431 12.53 7.04 -17.09
CA GLN A 431 12.70 6.98 -18.56
C GLN A 431 13.49 8.17 -19.12
N ILE A 432 13.27 9.38 -18.58
CA ILE A 432 14.01 10.58 -18.96
C ILE A 432 15.50 10.45 -18.58
N GLN A 433 15.79 9.94 -17.38
CA GLN A 433 17.15 9.88 -16.84
C GLN A 433 17.93 8.65 -17.29
N MET A 434 17.25 7.60 -17.76
CA MET A 434 17.84 6.30 -18.14
C MET A 434 17.41 5.89 -19.56
N PRO A 435 18.04 6.44 -20.60
CA PRO A 435 17.68 6.12 -22.00
C PRO A 435 17.84 4.63 -22.37
N ALA A 436 18.71 3.90 -21.66
CA ALA A 436 18.94 2.47 -21.87
C ALA A 436 17.98 1.56 -21.07
N LEU A 437 17.03 2.11 -20.34
CA LEU A 437 16.14 1.33 -19.45
C LEU A 437 15.50 0.13 -20.16
N ASN A 438 14.89 0.35 -21.33
CA ASN A 438 14.21 -0.72 -22.06
C ASN A 438 15.19 -1.81 -22.56
N GLU A 439 16.40 -1.43 -22.96
CA GLU A 439 17.43 -2.37 -23.40
C GLU A 439 17.91 -3.25 -22.24
N ASN A 440 18.12 -2.66 -21.08
CA ASN A 440 18.49 -3.37 -19.85
C ASN A 440 17.37 -4.34 -19.42
N LEU A 441 16.12 -3.89 -19.43
CA LEU A 441 14.95 -4.74 -19.09
C LEU A 441 14.82 -5.94 -20.05
N ASN A 442 15.08 -5.80 -21.35
CA ASN A 442 15.03 -6.89 -22.32
C ASN A 442 16.01 -8.03 -21.96
N SER A 443 17.11 -7.71 -21.32
CA SER A 443 18.08 -8.71 -20.83
C SER A 443 17.80 -9.23 -19.43
N GLY A 444 16.78 -8.70 -18.75
CA GLY A 444 16.47 -8.98 -17.34
C GLY A 444 17.37 -8.22 -16.36
N ASP A 445 18.08 -7.19 -16.80
CA ASP A 445 18.92 -6.36 -15.92
C ASP A 445 18.11 -5.17 -15.38
N LEU A 446 17.77 -5.24 -14.08
CA LEU A 446 17.09 -4.18 -13.35
C LEU A 446 18.05 -3.36 -12.45
N THR A 447 19.36 -3.62 -12.50
CA THR A 447 20.34 -3.07 -11.55
C THR A 447 20.29 -1.54 -11.48
N GLU A 448 20.31 -0.87 -12.64
CA GLU A 448 20.28 0.60 -12.70
C GLU A 448 18.93 1.16 -12.23
N ALA A 449 17.80 0.52 -12.59
CA ALA A 449 16.47 0.95 -12.20
C ALA A 449 16.28 0.84 -10.67
N ILE A 450 16.69 -0.27 -10.08
CA ILE A 450 16.65 -0.48 -8.62
C ILE A 450 17.58 0.52 -7.90
N ALA A 451 18.80 0.72 -8.40
CA ALA A 451 19.72 1.69 -7.83
C ALA A 451 19.17 3.14 -7.91
N TRP A 452 18.45 3.47 -8.98
CA TRP A 452 17.81 4.78 -9.12
C TRP A 452 16.71 4.96 -8.05
N LEU A 453 15.82 3.99 -7.86
CA LEU A 453 14.79 4.01 -6.81
C LEU A 453 15.42 4.11 -5.42
N ALA A 454 16.45 3.31 -5.15
CA ALA A 454 17.17 3.33 -3.87
C ALA A 454 17.75 4.74 -3.59
N ASN A 455 18.37 5.37 -4.59
CA ASN A 455 19.03 6.66 -4.42
C ASN A 455 18.06 7.85 -4.43
N SER A 456 17.00 7.80 -5.20
CA SER A 456 16.07 8.92 -5.37
C SER A 456 14.95 8.94 -4.32
N VAL A 457 14.52 7.76 -3.83
CA VAL A 457 13.38 7.62 -2.91
C VAL A 457 13.77 6.89 -1.63
N GLN A 458 14.19 5.65 -1.74
CA GLN A 458 14.16 4.68 -0.63
C GLN A 458 15.13 5.04 0.51
N LYS A 459 16.36 5.46 0.19
CA LYS A 459 17.38 5.81 1.20
C LYS A 459 16.96 6.92 2.17
N HIS A 460 15.98 7.73 1.77
CA HIS A 460 15.57 8.90 2.55
C HIS A 460 14.58 8.54 3.68
N GLY A 461 13.94 7.37 3.65
CA GLY A 461 12.90 7.02 4.61
C GLY A 461 11.86 8.12 4.75
N SER A 462 11.56 8.53 5.99
CA SER A 462 10.63 9.63 6.31
C SER A 462 11.28 11.00 6.46
N LEU A 463 12.45 11.23 5.85
CA LEU A 463 13.19 12.52 5.97
C LEU A 463 12.40 13.71 5.39
N TYR A 464 11.72 13.51 4.29
CA TYR A 464 10.89 14.50 3.60
C TYR A 464 9.39 14.24 3.86
N SER A 465 8.51 15.16 3.46
CA SER A 465 7.09 14.84 3.32
C SER A 465 6.87 13.91 2.11
N PRO A 466 5.73 13.17 2.01
CA PRO A 466 5.46 12.31 0.86
C PRO A 466 5.58 13.02 -0.48
N VAL A 467 4.92 14.17 -0.61
CA VAL A 467 4.92 14.97 -1.85
C VAL A 467 6.33 15.49 -2.17
N ASP A 468 7.02 16.08 -1.17
CA ASP A 468 8.39 16.59 -1.38
C ASP A 468 9.36 15.47 -1.81
N LEU A 469 9.22 14.27 -1.24
CA LEU A 469 10.08 13.13 -1.58
C LEU A 469 9.93 12.76 -3.05
N ILE A 470 8.69 12.61 -3.52
CA ILE A 470 8.41 12.24 -4.92
C ILE A 470 8.77 13.37 -5.88
N GLN A 471 8.43 14.64 -5.56
CA GLN A 471 8.83 15.79 -6.39
C GLN A 471 10.35 15.93 -6.50
N ASN A 472 11.08 15.72 -5.41
CA ASN A 472 12.55 15.75 -5.43
C ASN A 472 13.13 14.62 -6.31
N ALA A 473 12.53 13.42 -6.29
CA ALA A 473 12.95 12.30 -7.11
C ALA A 473 12.65 12.53 -8.60
N CYS A 474 11.47 13.09 -8.90
CA CYS A 474 11.03 13.32 -10.28
C CYS A 474 11.64 14.57 -10.91
N GLY A 475 11.81 15.65 -10.13
CA GLY A 475 12.23 16.95 -10.63
C GLY A 475 11.10 17.79 -11.26
N PHE A 476 9.83 17.36 -11.09
CA PHE A 476 8.62 18.05 -11.55
C PHE A 476 7.45 17.81 -10.56
N ASP A 477 6.36 18.58 -10.76
CA ASP A 477 5.17 18.49 -9.91
C ASP A 477 4.39 17.18 -10.15
N ILE A 478 3.83 16.63 -9.07
CA ILE A 478 3.03 15.40 -9.14
C ILE A 478 1.65 15.73 -9.73
N THR A 479 1.30 15.04 -10.82
CA THR A 479 0.01 15.11 -11.48
C THR A 479 -0.46 13.71 -11.92
N ALA A 480 -1.69 13.59 -12.42
CA ALA A 480 -2.19 12.33 -12.99
C ALA A 480 -1.60 12.01 -14.38
N GLU A 481 -1.08 13.02 -15.10
CA GLU A 481 -0.67 12.93 -16.51
C GLU A 481 0.36 11.84 -16.79
N PRO A 482 1.44 11.66 -15.99
CA PRO A 482 2.40 10.60 -16.22
C PRO A 482 1.78 9.19 -16.19
N LEU A 483 0.88 8.94 -15.22
CA LEU A 483 0.16 7.67 -15.13
C LEU A 483 -0.80 7.49 -16.30
N ILE A 484 -1.56 8.53 -16.67
CA ILE A 484 -2.48 8.52 -17.81
C ILE A 484 -1.73 8.19 -19.10
N SER A 485 -0.67 8.92 -19.39
CA SER A 485 0.15 8.72 -20.59
C SER A 485 0.71 7.30 -20.67
N TYR A 486 1.18 6.77 -19.55
CA TYR A 486 1.69 5.41 -19.45
C TYR A 486 0.59 4.37 -19.75
N ILE A 487 -0.57 4.47 -19.07
CA ILE A 487 -1.68 3.51 -19.21
C ILE A 487 -2.25 3.57 -20.64
N GLU A 488 -2.51 4.77 -21.17
CA GLU A 488 -3.01 4.92 -22.54
C GLU A 488 -2.07 4.32 -23.58
N LYS A 489 -0.77 4.60 -23.49
CA LYS A 489 0.24 4.04 -24.39
C LYS A 489 0.27 2.52 -24.29
N LYS A 490 0.33 1.98 -23.08
CA LYS A 490 0.40 0.54 -22.82
C LYS A 490 -0.81 -0.19 -23.40
N PHE A 491 -2.02 0.19 -23.00
CA PHE A 491 -3.23 -0.53 -23.41
C PHE A 491 -3.64 -0.25 -24.85
N SER A 492 -3.35 0.95 -25.39
CA SER A 492 -3.53 1.20 -26.84
C SER A 492 -2.64 0.30 -27.68
N SER A 493 -1.38 0.11 -27.31
CA SER A 493 -0.48 -0.82 -28.00
C SER A 493 -0.92 -2.28 -27.83
N THR A 494 -1.22 -2.70 -26.61
CA THR A 494 -1.59 -4.09 -26.28
C THR A 494 -2.83 -4.55 -27.03
N TYR A 495 -3.85 -3.68 -27.15
CA TYR A 495 -5.14 -3.97 -27.75
C TYR A 495 -5.35 -3.38 -29.15
N ASN A 496 -4.32 -2.79 -29.76
CA ASN A 496 -4.36 -2.16 -31.09
C ASN A 496 -5.51 -1.13 -31.19
N LEU A 497 -5.60 -0.21 -30.23
CA LEU A 497 -6.53 0.92 -30.27
C LEU A 497 -5.98 1.98 -31.21
N ASN A 498 -6.83 2.50 -32.08
CA ASN A 498 -6.50 3.58 -33.02
C ASN A 498 -6.70 4.94 -32.35
#